data_c627305390ef55d8c634e846ed173bfc
#
_entry.id   c627305390ef55d8c634e846ed173bfc
#
_cell.length_a   1.000
_cell.length_b   1.000
_cell.length_c   1.000
_cell.angle_alpha   90.00
_cell.angle_beta   90.00
_cell.angle_gamma   90.00
#
_symmetry.space_group_name_H-M   'P 1'
#
loop_
_entity.id
_entity.type
_entity.pdbx_description
1 polymer ?
#
loop_
_entity_poly.entity_id
_entity_poly.type
_entity_poly.pdbx_seq_one_letter_code
_entity_poly.pdbx_strand_id
1 'polypeptide(L)'
;MKNLRKGKVVCITSGKGGVGKTTLTANLAGIIESMNKKVLLIDLDLTNGGLALMLNTPYKKNICNMLYDIEHNTYDSLNDYVVKYDDYIDILPA
;
A
#
# COMPACT_ATOMS: atom_id res chain seq x y z
N MET A 1 5.17 7.21 -28.30
CA MET A 1 4.74 6.07 -27.53
C MET A 1 5.43 6.01 -26.19
N LYS A 2 4.70 5.72 -25.18
CA LYS A 2 5.27 5.62 -23.82
C LYS A 2 5.88 4.27 -23.57
N ASN A 3 7.04 4.27 -22.97
CA ASN A 3 7.61 3.05 -22.42
C ASN A 3 6.98 2.81 -21.05
N LEU A 4 6.15 1.78 -20.98
CA LEU A 4 5.57 1.38 -19.72
C LEU A 4 6.49 0.37 -19.06
N ARG A 5 7.07 0.77 -17.95
CA ARG A 5 7.88 -0.14 -17.16
C ARG A 5 6.97 -0.92 -16.23
N LYS A 6 7.17 -2.22 -16.21
CA LYS A 6 6.52 -3.06 -15.22
C LYS A 6 7.22 -2.90 -13.90
N GLY A 7 6.45 -2.61 -12.87
CA GLY A 7 6.97 -2.62 -11.53
C GLY A 7 7.23 -4.04 -11.04
N LYS A 8 8.05 -4.16 -10.04
CA LYS A 8 8.25 -5.43 -9.35
C LYS A 8 7.28 -5.54 -8.20
N VAL A 9 6.71 -6.72 -8.03
CA VAL A 9 5.80 -7.01 -6.93
C VAL A 9 6.50 -7.94 -5.95
N VAL A 10 6.52 -7.54 -4.69
CA VAL A 10 7.05 -8.37 -3.61
C VAL A 10 5.92 -8.62 -2.63
N CYS A 11 5.65 -9.88 -2.34
CA CYS A 11 4.60 -10.25 -1.41
C CYS A 11 5.22 -10.74 -0.11
N ILE A 12 4.77 -10.16 1.00
CA ILE A 12 5.24 -10.56 2.33
C ILE A 12 4.09 -11.24 3.04
N THR A 13 4.28 -12.52 3.33
CA THR A 13 3.28 -13.35 3.98
C THR A 13 3.88 -14.02 5.19
N SER A 14 2.99 -14.46 6.09
CA SER A 14 3.39 -15.29 7.21
C SER A 14 2.30 -16.31 7.48
N GLY A 15 2.70 -17.48 8.00
CA GLY A 15 1.75 -18.53 8.31
C GLY A 15 0.82 -18.19 9.47
N LYS A 16 1.23 -17.25 10.30
CA LYS A 16 0.39 -16.70 11.36
C LYS A 16 0.40 -15.19 11.21
N GLY A 17 -0.77 -14.58 11.29
CA GLY A 17 -0.86 -13.14 11.33
C GLY A 17 -0.02 -12.62 12.49
N GLY A 18 0.70 -11.54 12.29
CA GLY A 18 1.50 -11.03 13.36
C GLY A 18 2.20 -9.73 13.02
N VAL A 19 2.75 -9.14 14.05
CA VAL A 19 3.36 -7.82 14.02
C VAL A 19 4.60 -7.79 13.13
N GLY A 20 5.33 -8.91 13.06
CA GLY A 20 6.57 -8.96 12.30
C GLY A 20 6.39 -8.71 10.80
N LYS A 21 5.27 -9.13 10.25
CA LYS A 21 4.98 -8.96 8.83
C LYS A 21 4.88 -7.47 8.46
N THR A 22 4.14 -6.71 9.23
CA THR A 22 3.99 -5.27 8.99
C THR A 22 5.31 -4.53 9.18
N THR A 23 6.05 -4.88 10.23
CA THR A 23 7.36 -4.29 10.50
C THR A 23 8.33 -4.58 9.37
N LEU A 24 8.36 -5.81 8.88
CA LEU A 24 9.24 -6.19 7.78
C LEU A 24 8.88 -5.43 6.51
N THR A 25 7.60 -5.30 6.22
CA THR A 25 7.13 -4.58 5.05
C THR A 25 7.57 -3.13 5.08
N ALA A 26 7.38 -2.45 6.22
CA ALA A 26 7.77 -1.06 6.38
C ALA A 26 9.28 -0.87 6.24
N ASN A 27 10.06 -1.77 6.83
CA ASN A 27 11.52 -1.70 6.76
C ASN A 27 12.03 -1.94 5.34
N LEU A 28 11.43 -2.91 4.63
CA LEU A 28 11.81 -3.18 3.25
C LEU A 28 11.50 -1.99 2.35
N ALA A 29 10.35 -1.35 2.56
CA ALA A 29 10.00 -0.15 1.81
C ALA A 29 11.02 0.96 2.03
N GLY A 30 11.47 1.16 3.26
CA GLY A 30 12.51 2.14 3.57
C GLY A 30 13.82 1.85 2.87
N ILE A 31 14.21 0.57 2.79
CA ILE A 31 15.42 0.19 2.08
C ILE A 31 15.29 0.47 0.59
N ILE A 32 14.17 0.12 -0.02
CA ILE A 32 13.94 0.36 -1.45
C ILE A 32 13.93 1.86 -1.72
N GLU A 33 13.32 2.64 -0.84
CA GLU A 33 13.30 4.09 -0.96
C GLU A 33 14.72 4.67 -0.94
N SER A 34 15.59 4.13 -0.08
CA SER A 34 16.98 4.60 0.00
C SER A 34 17.74 4.38 -1.29
N MET A 35 17.23 3.56 -2.19
CA MET A 35 17.76 3.36 -3.53
C MET A 35 17.12 4.29 -4.57
N ASN A 36 16.42 5.32 -4.12
CA ASN A 36 15.71 6.30 -4.96
C ASN A 36 14.65 5.67 -5.87
N LYS A 37 13.96 4.66 -5.37
CA LYS A 37 12.88 3.99 -6.08
C LYS A 37 11.55 4.27 -5.40
N LYS A 38 10.51 4.41 -6.23
CA LYS A 38 9.16 4.60 -5.71
C LYS A 38 8.54 3.28 -5.31
N VAL A 39 7.80 3.31 -4.22
CA VAL A 39 7.16 2.14 -3.62
C VAL A 39 5.68 2.42 -3.40
N LEU A 40 4.84 1.47 -3.79
CA LEU A 40 3.45 1.44 -3.36
C LEU A 40 3.28 0.28 -2.39
N LEU A 41 2.92 0.60 -1.16
CA LEU A 41 2.60 -0.39 -0.15
C LEU A 41 1.11 -0.68 -0.19
N ILE A 42 0.74 -1.94 -0.33
CA ILE A 42 -0.65 -2.37 -0.32
C ILE A 42 -0.87 -3.23 0.92
N ASP A 43 -1.77 -2.79 1.78
CA ASP A 43 -2.12 -3.54 2.97
C ASP A 43 -3.30 -4.44 2.64
N LEU A 44 -3.07 -5.75 2.66
CA LEU A 44 -4.11 -6.73 2.38
C LEU A 44 -4.67 -7.38 3.65
N ASP A 45 -4.29 -6.90 4.81
CA ASP A 45 -4.89 -7.35 6.06
C ASP A 45 -6.19 -6.59 6.30
N LEU A 46 -7.24 -7.05 5.63
CA LEU A 46 -8.51 -6.34 5.60
C LEU A 46 -9.22 -6.32 6.95
N THR A 47 -8.84 -7.21 7.84
CA THR A 47 -9.46 -7.30 9.16
C THR A 47 -8.85 -6.31 10.14
N ASN A 48 -7.54 -6.25 10.19
CA ASN A 48 -6.85 -5.45 11.19
C ASN A 48 -6.28 -4.15 10.64
N GLY A 49 -5.85 -4.14 9.43
CA GLY A 49 -5.17 -3.00 8.80
C GLY A 49 -4.04 -2.51 9.65
N GLY A 50 -2.92 -2.40 9.45
CA GLY A 50 -1.93 -1.96 10.42
C GLY A 50 -0.84 -1.09 9.84
N LEU A 51 -0.73 -1.13 8.50
CA LEU A 51 0.40 -0.50 7.84
C LEU A 51 0.33 1.03 7.96
N ALA A 52 -0.82 1.62 7.65
CA ALA A 52 -0.99 3.07 7.77
C ALA A 52 -0.87 3.52 9.23
N LEU A 53 -1.41 2.71 10.15
CA LEU A 53 -1.30 3.00 11.58
C LEU A 53 0.15 2.97 12.03
N MET A 54 0.91 1.95 11.62
CA MET A 54 2.31 1.84 11.99
C MET A 54 3.13 3.03 11.47
N LEU A 55 2.83 3.48 10.25
CA LEU A 55 3.53 4.60 9.64
C LEU A 55 2.93 5.94 10.04
N ASN A 56 1.95 5.93 10.97
CA ASN A 56 1.30 7.13 11.47
C ASN A 56 0.78 8.03 10.35
N THR A 57 0.16 7.41 9.33
CA THR A 57 -0.32 8.11 8.15
C THR A 57 -1.85 8.07 8.14
N PRO A 58 -2.52 9.19 8.37
CA PRO A 58 -3.98 9.22 8.33
C PRO A 58 -4.49 9.04 6.90
N TYR A 59 -5.66 8.42 6.76
CA TYR A 59 -6.27 8.20 5.46
C TYR A 59 -7.79 8.34 5.57
N LYS A 60 -8.43 8.61 4.42
CA LYS A 60 -9.89 8.73 4.34
C LYS A 60 -10.55 7.51 3.72
N LYS A 61 -9.92 6.93 2.72
CA LYS A 61 -10.44 5.76 2.01
C LYS A 61 -9.40 4.65 2.04
N ASN A 62 -9.89 3.42 1.97
CA ASN A 62 -9.03 2.25 2.01
C ASN A 62 -9.38 1.28 0.87
N ILE A 63 -8.71 0.13 0.87
CA ILE A 63 -8.91 -0.86 -0.19
C ILE A 63 -10.34 -1.37 -0.25
N CYS A 64 -11.04 -1.45 0.87
CA CYS A 64 -12.45 -1.88 0.87
C CYS A 64 -13.34 -0.87 0.16
N ASN A 65 -13.09 0.42 0.34
CA ASN A 65 -13.79 1.46 -0.39
C ASN A 65 -13.53 1.34 -1.89
N MET A 66 -12.29 1.06 -2.25
CA MET A 66 -11.93 0.88 -3.66
C MET A 66 -12.67 -0.30 -4.28
N LEU A 67 -12.71 -1.43 -3.59
CA LEU A 67 -13.40 -2.63 -4.08
C LEU A 67 -14.91 -2.37 -4.22
N TYR A 68 -15.49 -1.66 -3.25
CA TYR A 68 -16.90 -1.26 -3.32
C TYR A 68 -17.15 -0.41 -4.57
N ASP A 69 -16.31 0.58 -4.81
CA ASP A 69 -16.49 1.47 -5.95
C ASP A 69 -16.30 0.76 -7.29
N ILE A 70 -15.36 -0.18 -7.37
CA ILE A 70 -15.19 -0.98 -8.57
C ILE A 70 -16.46 -1.79 -8.85
N GLU A 71 -17.01 -2.42 -7.82
CA GLU A 71 -18.21 -3.24 -7.96
C GLU A 71 -19.43 -2.42 -8.37
N HIS A 72 -19.52 -1.17 -7.93
CA HIS A 72 -20.66 -0.30 -8.19
C HIS A 72 -20.43 0.68 -9.35
N ASN A 73 -19.34 0.50 -10.10
CA ASN A 73 -18.98 1.36 -11.24
C ASN A 73 -18.78 2.83 -10.85
N THR A 74 -18.33 3.08 -9.63
CA THR A 74 -18.03 4.42 -9.15
C THR A 74 -16.53 4.64 -8.94
N TYR A 75 -15.71 3.67 -9.35
CA TYR A 75 -14.27 3.79 -9.31
C TYR A 75 -13.80 4.74 -10.43
N ASP A 76 -12.95 5.68 -10.08
CA ASP A 76 -12.38 6.61 -11.04
C ASP A 76 -10.86 6.40 -11.16
N SER A 77 -10.14 6.61 -10.07
CA SER A 77 -8.68 6.57 -10.10
C SER A 77 -8.13 5.94 -8.83
N LEU A 78 -7.03 5.23 -8.96
CA LEU A 78 -6.30 4.67 -7.81
C LEU A 78 -5.89 5.77 -6.84
N ASN A 79 -5.60 6.96 -7.33
CA ASN A 79 -5.18 8.09 -6.49
C ASN A 79 -6.22 8.48 -5.44
N ASP A 80 -7.48 8.15 -5.66
CA ASP A 80 -8.54 8.44 -4.69
C ASP A 80 -8.39 7.65 -3.39
N TYR A 81 -7.67 6.54 -3.43
CA TYR A 81 -7.55 5.59 -2.31
C TYR A 81 -6.15 5.51 -1.74
N VAL A 82 -5.17 6.01 -2.46
CA VAL A 82 -3.78 5.97 -2.06
C VAL A 82 -3.46 7.21 -1.25
N VAL A 83 -2.71 7.03 -0.16
CA VAL A 83 -2.24 8.13 0.66
C VAL A 83 -0.72 8.20 0.58
N LYS A 84 -0.21 9.42 0.49
CA LYS A 84 1.22 9.66 0.39
C LYS A 84 1.84 9.61 1.78
N TYR A 85 2.83 8.75 1.96
CA TYR A 85 3.63 8.72 3.18
C TYR A 85 4.80 9.72 3.08
N ASP A 86 5.54 9.67 1.97
CA ASP A 86 6.60 10.63 1.67
C ASP A 86 6.76 10.73 0.15
N ASP A 87 7.83 11.34 -0.32
CA ASP A 87 8.03 11.58 -1.75
C ASP A 87 8.16 10.31 -2.58
N TYR A 88 8.50 9.19 -1.96
CA TYR A 88 8.75 7.93 -2.67
C TYR A 88 7.81 6.81 -2.28
N ILE A 89 7.10 6.93 -1.17
CA ILE A 89 6.26 5.86 -0.64
C ILE A 89 4.81 6.32 -0.58
N ASP A 90 3.95 5.57 -1.28
CA ASP A 90 2.50 5.72 -1.18
C ASP A 90 1.93 4.47 -0.53
N ILE A 91 0.77 4.60 0.10
CA ILE A 91 0.11 3.51 0.81
C ILE A 91 -1.32 3.38 0.31
N LEU A 92 -1.71 2.15 -0.03
CA LEU A 92 -3.11 1.78 -0.19
C LEU A 92 -3.53 1.07 1.09
N PRO A 93 -4.22 1.76 2.01
CA PRO A 93 -4.51 1.19 3.32
C PRO A 93 -5.67 0.19 3.31
N ALA A 94 -5.67 -0.66 4.30
CA ALA A 94 -6.78 -1.58 4.52
C ALA A 94 -7.78 -1.01 5.53
#